data_cd64e4a04aba1b87fff686c04cf31de0
#
_entry.id   cd64e4a04aba1b87fff686c04cf31de0
#
_cell.length_a   1.000
_cell.length_b   1.000
_cell.length_c   1.000
_cell.angle_alpha   90.00
_cell.angle_beta   90.00
_cell.angle_gamma   90.00
#
_symmetry.space_group_name_H-M   'P 1'
#
loop_
_entity.id
_entity.type
_entity.pdbx_description
1 polymer ?
#
loop_
_entity_poly.entity_id
_entity_poly.type
_entity_poly.pdbx_seq_one_letter_code
_entity_poly.pdbx_strand_id
1 'polypeptide(L)'
;MLAKIEISGTLEVVTGMHIGGSSAFSAIGAVDSPVVKDTRTNQPMIPGSSLKGKMRSLLAKRYNEFKAEKPDDDAECLTDLFGSAKKGQVKTSRLLFTDMFLENMDELKRAGLTGATEVKFENSISRATAVANPRQIERVVRGAVFPLQLIYEVEDEGKMISDFKILKEGFELLEYDYLGGNGSRGYG
;
A
#
# COMPACT_ATOMS: atom_id res chain seq x y z
N MET A 1 23.97 -11.47 -7.67
CA MET A 1 23.71 -10.02 -7.57
C MET A 1 24.89 -9.26 -8.13
N LEU A 2 24.66 -8.45 -9.16
CA LEU A 2 25.70 -7.64 -9.84
C LEU A 2 25.78 -6.22 -9.27
N ALA A 3 24.60 -5.62 -9.00
CA ALA A 3 24.47 -4.27 -8.45
C ALA A 3 23.15 -4.10 -7.71
N LYS A 4 23.01 -2.98 -6.98
CA LYS A 4 21.75 -2.50 -6.43
C LYS A 4 21.46 -1.12 -7.00
N ILE A 5 20.22 -0.92 -7.43
CA ILE A 5 19.74 0.36 -7.93
C ILE A 5 18.68 0.87 -6.95
N GLU A 6 18.91 2.04 -6.40
CA GLU A 6 17.92 2.72 -5.57
C GLU A 6 16.96 3.50 -6.46
N ILE A 7 15.66 3.29 -6.23
CA ILE A 7 14.57 4.03 -6.84
C ILE A 7 13.90 4.81 -5.73
N SER A 8 13.95 6.14 -5.81
CA SER A 8 13.34 7.03 -4.84
C SER A 8 12.25 7.87 -5.47
N GLY A 9 11.29 8.26 -4.67
CA GLY A 9 10.15 9.08 -5.09
C GLY A 9 9.31 9.49 -3.89
N THR A 10 8.10 9.93 -4.16
CA THR A 10 7.18 10.40 -3.14
C THR A 10 5.77 9.86 -3.41
N LEU A 11 5.11 9.37 -2.37
CA LEU A 11 3.69 9.05 -2.38
C LEU A 11 2.93 10.15 -1.64
N GLU A 12 2.06 10.86 -2.34
CA GLU A 12 1.15 11.84 -1.76
C GLU A 12 -0.27 11.24 -1.67
N VAL A 13 -0.89 11.42 -0.51
CA VAL A 13 -2.29 11.02 -0.28
C VAL A 13 -3.22 12.06 -0.91
N VAL A 14 -3.81 11.75 -2.05
CA VAL A 14 -4.69 12.67 -2.79
C VAL A 14 -6.10 12.72 -2.20
N THR A 15 -6.57 11.59 -1.65
CA THR A 15 -7.81 11.47 -0.86
C THR A 15 -7.49 10.82 0.48
N GLY A 16 -8.42 10.70 1.43
CA GLY A 16 -8.07 10.08 2.70
C GLY A 16 -7.68 8.59 2.53
N MET A 17 -6.55 8.15 3.06
CA MET A 17 -6.05 6.77 2.91
C MET A 17 -6.22 5.95 4.19
N HIS A 18 -6.69 4.71 4.07
CA HIS A 18 -6.81 3.77 5.18
C HIS A 18 -6.03 2.48 4.92
N ILE A 19 -4.88 2.34 5.55
CA ILE A 19 -4.18 1.06 5.68
C ILE A 19 -4.41 0.61 7.12
N GLY A 20 -5.21 -0.45 7.30
CA GLY A 20 -5.63 -0.91 8.62
C GLY A 20 -4.45 -1.38 9.48
N GLY A 21 -4.40 -0.91 10.71
CA GLY A 21 -3.51 -1.39 11.75
C GLY A 21 -4.13 -2.55 12.53
N SER A 22 -3.36 -3.11 13.48
CA SER A 22 -3.86 -4.14 14.40
C SER A 22 -4.82 -3.51 15.42
N SER A 23 -6.04 -4.04 15.50
CA SER A 23 -7.04 -3.66 16.51
C SER A 23 -6.94 -4.48 17.80
N ALA A 24 -5.82 -5.18 18.03
CA ALA A 24 -5.68 -6.14 19.13
C ALA A 24 -5.93 -5.56 20.54
N PHE A 25 -5.93 -4.24 20.71
CA PHE A 25 -6.23 -3.55 21.95
C PHE A 25 -7.06 -2.27 21.70
N SER A 26 -8.30 -2.44 21.24
CA SER A 26 -9.23 -1.31 21.22
C SER A 26 -9.72 -1.03 22.63
N ALA A 27 -9.24 0.05 23.24
CA ALA A 27 -9.83 0.57 24.47
C ALA A 27 -11.29 0.98 24.23
N ILE A 28 -12.14 0.91 25.26
CA ILE A 28 -13.53 1.38 25.18
C ILE A 28 -13.52 2.86 24.74
N GLY A 29 -14.14 3.15 23.57
CA GLY A 29 -14.15 4.51 22.97
C GLY A 29 -13.04 4.76 21.95
N ALA A 30 -12.19 3.77 21.63
CA ALA A 30 -11.25 3.86 20.53
C ALA A 30 -11.96 3.74 19.18
N VAL A 31 -11.27 4.19 18.11
CA VAL A 31 -11.78 4.07 16.73
C VAL A 31 -11.89 2.59 16.34
N ASP A 32 -12.99 2.21 15.68
CA ASP A 32 -13.26 0.81 15.29
C ASP A 32 -12.18 0.24 14.33
N SER A 33 -11.68 1.09 13.46
CA SER A 33 -10.67 0.71 12.44
C SER A 33 -9.53 1.74 12.42
N PRO A 34 -8.47 1.53 13.23
CA PRO A 34 -7.31 2.41 13.24
C PRO A 34 -6.41 2.18 12.02
N VAL A 35 -5.65 3.21 11.62
CA VAL A 35 -4.56 3.06 10.64
C VAL A 35 -3.30 2.49 11.29
N VAL A 36 -2.46 1.87 10.47
CA VAL A 36 -1.13 1.46 10.90
C VAL A 36 -0.26 2.67 11.19
N LYS A 37 0.45 2.65 12.32
CA LYS A 37 1.32 3.73 12.80
C LYS A 37 2.70 3.22 13.15
N ASP A 38 3.70 4.06 12.93
CA ASP A 38 5.03 3.85 13.47
C ASP A 38 5.00 3.95 15.00
N THR A 39 5.53 2.95 15.67
CA THR A 39 5.54 2.89 17.14
C THR A 39 6.41 3.96 17.80
N ARG A 40 7.41 4.48 17.09
CA ARG A 40 8.32 5.50 17.62
C ARG A 40 7.71 6.89 17.60
N THR A 41 7.03 7.24 16.50
CA THR A 41 6.49 8.59 16.30
C THR A 41 5.00 8.68 16.54
N ASN A 42 4.30 7.53 16.59
CA ASN A 42 2.84 7.42 16.61
C ASN A 42 2.16 8.09 15.40
N GLN A 43 2.91 8.30 14.32
CA GLN A 43 2.41 8.85 13.06
C GLN A 43 2.05 7.73 12.08
N PRO A 44 1.13 7.97 11.13
CA PRO A 44 0.78 6.97 10.13
C PRO A 44 2.00 6.61 9.28
N MET A 45 2.04 5.36 8.84
CA MET A 45 3.07 4.85 7.94
C MET A 45 2.44 4.00 6.83
N ILE A 46 3.17 3.83 5.76
CA ILE A 46 2.81 2.88 4.71
C ILE A 46 3.79 1.70 4.78
N PRO A 47 3.34 0.51 5.21
CA PRO A 47 4.21 -0.66 5.18
C PRO A 47 4.65 -1.00 3.76
N GLY A 48 5.93 -1.28 3.57
CA GLY A 48 6.47 -1.71 2.27
C GLY A 48 5.78 -2.96 1.73
N SER A 49 5.36 -3.86 2.62
CA SER A 49 4.56 -5.04 2.27
C SER A 49 3.20 -4.69 1.67
N SER A 50 2.55 -3.62 2.15
CA SER A 50 1.26 -3.15 1.62
C SER A 50 1.41 -2.60 0.20
N LEU A 51 2.43 -1.77 -0.04
CA LEU A 51 2.72 -1.25 -1.37
C LEU A 51 3.13 -2.38 -2.33
N LYS A 52 4.06 -3.25 -1.92
CA LYS A 52 4.48 -4.41 -2.71
C LYS A 52 3.30 -5.29 -3.10
N GLY A 53 2.45 -5.64 -2.14
CA GLY A 53 1.28 -6.48 -2.38
C GLY A 53 0.26 -5.84 -3.31
N LYS A 54 0.01 -4.53 -3.16
CA LYS A 54 -0.90 -3.79 -4.04
C LYS A 54 -0.38 -3.70 -5.46
N MET A 55 0.87 -3.29 -5.66
CA MET A 55 1.49 -3.21 -6.98
C MET A 55 1.47 -4.58 -7.68
N ARG A 56 1.88 -5.65 -6.98
CA ARG A 56 1.83 -7.01 -7.52
C ARG A 56 0.41 -7.41 -7.94
N SER A 57 -0.60 -7.11 -7.10
CA SER A 57 -2.01 -7.41 -7.40
C SER A 57 -2.53 -6.67 -8.63
N LEU A 58 -2.12 -5.42 -8.85
CA LEU A 58 -2.50 -4.63 -10.03
C LEU A 58 -1.85 -5.20 -11.29
N LEU A 59 -0.55 -5.48 -11.21
CA LEU A 59 0.20 -6.08 -12.32
C LEU A 59 -0.30 -7.50 -12.64
N ALA A 60 -0.70 -8.29 -11.64
CA ALA A 60 -1.27 -9.61 -11.86
C ALA A 60 -2.57 -9.55 -12.69
N LYS A 61 -3.43 -8.53 -12.46
CA LYS A 61 -4.62 -8.31 -13.29
C LYS A 61 -4.28 -7.99 -14.76
N ARG A 62 -3.09 -7.47 -15.02
CA ARG A 62 -2.63 -7.05 -16.33
C ARG A 62 -1.87 -8.15 -17.08
N TYR A 63 -1.04 -8.91 -16.37
CA TYR A 63 -0.07 -9.86 -16.96
C TYR A 63 -0.54 -11.32 -16.91
N ASN A 64 -1.42 -11.68 -15.99
CA ASN A 64 -1.94 -13.04 -15.90
C ASN A 64 -3.00 -13.28 -16.98
N GLU A 65 -2.90 -14.43 -17.65
CA GLU A 65 -3.96 -14.89 -18.59
C GLU A 65 -5.25 -15.26 -17.86
N PHE A 66 -5.12 -15.78 -16.63
CA PHE A 66 -6.22 -16.19 -15.78
C PHE A 66 -6.05 -15.57 -14.39
N LYS A 67 -7.15 -15.47 -13.63
CA LYS A 67 -7.11 -15.01 -12.25
C LYS A 67 -6.35 -16.04 -11.40
N ALA A 68 -5.11 -15.71 -11.01
CA ALA A 68 -4.34 -16.51 -10.08
C ALA A 68 -4.97 -16.47 -8.68
N GLU A 69 -5.07 -17.63 -8.02
CA GLU A 69 -5.56 -17.71 -6.64
C GLU A 69 -4.48 -17.26 -5.64
N LYS A 70 -3.22 -17.52 -5.97
CA LYS A 70 -2.06 -17.21 -5.12
C LYS A 70 -1.02 -16.42 -5.90
N PRO A 71 -0.24 -15.58 -5.22
CA PRO A 71 0.86 -14.86 -5.85
C PRO A 71 1.90 -15.77 -6.52
N ASP A 72 2.07 -16.98 -6.03
CA ASP A 72 3.01 -17.96 -6.60
C ASP A 72 2.57 -18.54 -7.96
N ASP A 73 1.32 -18.30 -8.35
CA ASP A 73 0.73 -18.70 -9.62
C ASP A 73 0.62 -17.53 -10.62
N ASP A 74 1.19 -16.37 -10.28
CA ASP A 74 1.28 -15.23 -11.19
C ASP A 74 2.18 -15.56 -12.40
N ALA A 75 2.04 -14.76 -13.46
CA ALA A 75 2.88 -14.81 -14.65
C ALA A 75 4.37 -14.82 -14.28
N GLU A 76 5.19 -15.51 -15.09
CA GLU A 76 6.61 -15.74 -14.81
C GLU A 76 7.38 -14.43 -14.58
N CYS A 77 7.11 -13.40 -15.38
CA CYS A 77 7.75 -12.08 -15.21
C CYS A 77 7.47 -11.45 -13.83
N LEU A 78 6.29 -11.68 -13.24
CA LEU A 78 5.94 -11.19 -11.90
C LEU A 78 6.58 -12.05 -10.80
N THR A 79 6.58 -13.37 -10.96
CA THR A 79 7.25 -14.24 -9.99
C THR A 79 8.76 -14.06 -9.99
N ASP A 80 9.36 -13.73 -11.14
CA ASP A 80 10.78 -13.38 -11.26
C ASP A 80 11.10 -12.05 -10.56
N LEU A 81 10.22 -11.06 -10.68
CA LEU A 81 10.44 -9.71 -10.15
C LEU A 81 10.10 -9.62 -8.66
N PHE A 82 8.92 -10.11 -8.27
CA PHE A 82 8.39 -10.01 -6.90
C PHE A 82 8.74 -11.19 -6.00
N GLY A 83 9.27 -12.26 -6.57
CA GLY A 83 9.59 -13.51 -5.89
C GLY A 83 8.42 -14.51 -5.86
N SER A 84 8.74 -15.76 -5.56
CA SER A 84 7.79 -16.85 -5.38
C SER A 84 8.27 -17.82 -4.29
N ALA A 85 7.35 -18.28 -3.45
CA ALA A 85 7.58 -19.31 -2.44
C ALA A 85 7.10 -20.70 -2.89
N LYS A 86 6.81 -20.88 -4.18
CA LYS A 86 6.30 -22.15 -4.73
C LYS A 86 7.28 -23.28 -4.46
N LYS A 87 6.79 -24.33 -3.80
CA LYS A 87 7.60 -25.49 -3.44
C LYS A 87 8.29 -26.09 -4.68
N GLY A 88 9.61 -26.21 -4.65
CA GLY A 88 10.45 -26.71 -5.75
C GLY A 88 10.80 -25.68 -6.83
N GLN A 89 10.26 -24.46 -6.75
CA GLN A 89 10.50 -23.35 -7.69
C GLN A 89 10.60 -22.02 -6.97
N VAL A 90 11.30 -21.99 -5.84
CA VAL A 90 11.46 -20.75 -5.04
C VAL A 90 12.27 -19.74 -5.85
N LYS A 91 11.74 -18.50 -5.95
CA LYS A 91 12.41 -17.37 -6.61
C LYS A 91 12.57 -16.25 -5.59
N THR A 92 13.78 -15.72 -5.46
CA THR A 92 14.04 -14.54 -4.62
C THR A 92 13.48 -13.30 -5.32
N SER A 93 12.89 -12.38 -4.54
CA SER A 93 12.45 -11.11 -5.08
C SER A 93 13.64 -10.23 -5.44
N ARG A 94 13.63 -9.64 -6.63
CA ARG A 94 14.61 -8.60 -7.02
C ARG A 94 14.27 -7.22 -6.48
N LEU A 95 13.10 -7.08 -5.81
CA LEU A 95 12.60 -5.82 -5.26
C LEU A 95 12.56 -5.87 -3.74
N LEU A 96 13.18 -4.88 -3.11
CA LEU A 96 13.09 -4.64 -1.68
C LEU A 96 12.33 -3.33 -1.45
N PHE A 97 11.15 -3.44 -0.86
CA PHE A 97 10.32 -2.29 -0.47
C PHE A 97 10.60 -1.94 0.98
N THR A 98 10.91 -0.70 1.26
CA THR A 98 11.04 -0.19 2.63
C THR A 98 9.70 0.30 3.16
N ASP A 99 9.55 0.35 4.47
CA ASP A 99 8.44 1.04 5.10
C ASP A 99 8.61 2.55 4.90
N MET A 100 7.50 3.25 4.66
CA MET A 100 7.48 4.68 4.39
C MET A 100 6.83 5.43 5.54
N PHE A 101 7.56 6.38 6.11
CA PHE A 101 7.13 7.18 7.25
C PHE A 101 6.66 8.55 6.80
N LEU A 102 5.70 9.13 7.53
CA LEU A 102 5.21 10.48 7.24
C LEU A 102 6.35 11.50 7.32
N GLU A 103 6.51 12.33 6.29
CA GLU A 103 7.60 13.31 6.20
C GLU A 103 7.14 14.74 6.49
N ASN A 104 5.93 15.11 6.08
CA ASN A 104 5.49 16.51 6.02
C ASN A 104 4.58 16.96 7.18
N MET A 105 4.74 16.40 8.37
CA MET A 105 3.87 16.74 9.52
C MET A 105 3.82 18.23 9.84
N ASP A 106 4.96 18.95 9.70
CA ASP A 106 5.03 20.39 9.97
C ASP A 106 4.30 21.21 8.91
N GLU A 107 4.24 20.74 7.69
CA GLU A 107 3.43 21.34 6.62
C GLU A 107 1.93 21.16 6.90
N LEU A 108 1.52 19.96 7.28
CA LEU A 108 0.15 19.67 7.66
C LEU A 108 -0.31 20.54 8.85
N LYS A 109 0.56 20.76 9.85
CA LYS A 109 0.27 21.68 10.98
C LYS A 109 0.14 23.12 10.51
N ARG A 110 1.00 23.59 9.61
CA ARG A 110 0.88 24.94 9.03
C ARG A 110 -0.42 25.13 8.23
N ALA A 111 -0.92 24.06 7.62
CA ALA A 111 -2.21 24.04 6.96
C ALA A 111 -3.41 23.99 7.94
N GLY A 112 -3.17 24.01 9.26
CA GLY A 112 -4.20 24.04 10.30
C GLY A 112 -4.65 22.65 10.80
N LEU A 113 -3.96 21.57 10.41
CA LEU A 113 -4.31 20.23 10.89
C LEU A 113 -3.66 19.95 12.25
N THR A 114 -4.40 19.33 13.16
CA THR A 114 -3.92 18.95 14.49
C THR A 114 -3.16 17.62 14.49
N GLY A 115 -3.33 16.81 13.43
CA GLY A 115 -2.71 15.50 13.25
C GLY A 115 -2.71 15.06 11.81
N ALA A 116 -2.02 13.98 11.53
CA ALA A 116 -1.93 13.38 10.19
C ALA A 116 -3.06 12.38 9.90
N THR A 117 -3.97 12.19 10.86
CA THR A 117 -5.12 11.30 10.70
C THR A 117 -6.41 12.01 11.10
N GLU A 118 -7.51 11.57 10.52
CA GLU A 118 -8.87 12.01 10.86
C GLU A 118 -9.78 10.79 11.02
N VAL A 119 -10.87 10.95 11.76
CA VAL A 119 -11.90 9.92 11.93
C VAL A 119 -13.07 10.24 11.01
N LYS A 120 -13.35 9.32 10.09
CA LYS A 120 -14.53 9.38 9.24
C LYS A 120 -15.62 8.48 9.80
N PHE A 121 -16.80 9.07 10.02
CA PHE A 121 -17.99 8.32 10.38
C PHE A 121 -18.67 7.79 9.13
N GLU A 122 -18.86 6.50 9.06
CA GLU A 122 -19.61 5.82 8.00
C GLU A 122 -20.81 5.10 8.60
N ASN A 123 -21.89 5.05 7.85
CA ASN A 123 -23.09 4.35 8.25
C ASN A 123 -23.53 3.37 7.17
N SER A 124 -23.76 2.12 7.54
CA SER A 124 -24.40 1.14 6.69
C SER A 124 -25.82 0.87 7.16
N ILE A 125 -26.79 1.02 6.25
CA ILE A 125 -28.20 0.79 6.57
C ILE A 125 -28.61 -0.59 6.02
N SER A 126 -29.14 -1.45 6.88
CA SER A 126 -29.71 -2.73 6.46
C SER A 126 -30.94 -2.49 5.56
N ARG A 127 -30.93 -3.02 4.37
CA ARG A 127 -32.07 -2.88 3.43
C ARG A 127 -33.31 -3.60 3.93
N ALA A 128 -33.13 -4.67 4.72
CA ALA A 128 -34.25 -5.48 5.23
C ALA A 128 -34.91 -4.87 6.45
N THR A 129 -34.12 -4.27 7.37
CA THR A 129 -34.59 -3.82 8.68
C THR A 129 -34.54 -2.31 8.87
N ALA A 130 -33.95 -1.56 7.92
CA ALA A 130 -33.65 -0.13 8.01
C ALA A 130 -32.80 0.27 9.23
N VAL A 131 -32.18 -0.70 9.90
CA VAL A 131 -31.30 -0.46 11.04
C VAL A 131 -29.98 0.13 10.55
N ALA A 132 -29.58 1.25 11.16
CA ALA A 132 -28.29 1.88 10.92
C ALA A 132 -27.19 1.22 11.75
N ASN A 133 -26.05 0.95 11.12
CA ASN A 133 -24.86 0.43 11.77
C ASN A 133 -23.69 1.41 11.57
N PRO A 134 -23.53 2.40 12.47
CA PRO A 134 -22.46 3.37 12.39
C PRO A 134 -21.12 2.73 12.73
N ARG A 135 -20.05 3.20 12.09
CA ARG A 135 -18.67 2.79 12.37
C ARG A 135 -17.72 3.95 12.19
N GLN A 136 -16.64 3.94 12.92
CA GLN A 136 -15.60 4.94 12.89
C GLN A 136 -14.36 4.37 12.20
N ILE A 137 -13.93 5.04 11.13
CA ILE A 137 -12.75 4.63 10.38
C ILE A 137 -11.72 5.75 10.46
N GLU A 138 -10.56 5.46 11.04
CA GLU A 138 -9.42 6.36 10.97
C GLU A 138 -8.82 6.30 9.58
N ARG A 139 -8.43 7.45 9.03
CA ARG A 139 -7.73 7.53 7.76
C ARG A 139 -6.67 8.62 7.80
N VAL A 140 -5.62 8.45 7.03
CA VAL A 140 -4.59 9.45 6.81
C VAL A 140 -5.21 10.62 6.06
N VAL A 141 -4.89 11.85 6.46
CA VAL A 141 -5.42 13.06 5.83
C VAL A 141 -4.88 13.26 4.42
N ARG A 142 -5.65 13.94 3.60
CA ARG A 142 -5.21 14.41 2.28
C ARG A 142 -4.00 15.35 2.42
N GLY A 143 -3.04 15.24 1.50
CA GLY A 143 -1.81 16.01 1.50
C GLY A 143 -0.69 15.44 2.38
N ALA A 144 -0.91 14.29 3.02
CA ALA A 144 0.16 13.57 3.71
C ALA A 144 1.13 12.99 2.68
N VAL A 145 2.43 13.13 2.95
CA VAL A 145 3.53 12.77 2.06
C VAL A 145 4.41 11.70 2.69
N PHE A 146 4.71 10.66 1.93
CA PHE A 146 5.53 9.53 2.33
C PHE A 146 6.67 9.35 1.33
N PRO A 147 7.95 9.45 1.74
CA PRO A 147 9.06 9.16 0.85
C PRO A 147 9.09 7.68 0.50
N LEU A 148 9.12 7.40 -0.79
CA LEU A 148 9.28 6.06 -1.34
C LEU A 148 10.76 5.75 -1.50
N GLN A 149 11.18 4.60 -1.01
CA GLN A 149 12.48 4.02 -1.29
C GLN A 149 12.30 2.54 -1.65
N LEU A 150 12.77 2.18 -2.81
CA LEU A 150 12.73 0.84 -3.37
C LEU A 150 14.12 0.48 -3.88
N ILE A 151 14.60 -0.70 -3.56
CA ILE A 151 15.88 -1.20 -4.06
C ILE A 151 15.59 -2.32 -5.06
N TYR A 152 16.15 -2.17 -6.26
CA TYR A 152 16.18 -3.21 -7.28
C TYR A 152 17.55 -3.90 -7.27
N GLU A 153 17.55 -5.20 -7.11
CA GLU A 153 18.74 -6.04 -7.16
C GLU A 153 18.98 -6.54 -8.60
N VAL A 154 20.08 -6.10 -9.20
CA VAL A 154 20.47 -6.52 -10.55
C VAL A 154 21.10 -7.91 -10.46
N GLU A 155 20.38 -8.91 -10.89
CA GLU A 155 20.89 -10.29 -11.02
C GLU A 155 21.31 -10.60 -12.46
N ASP A 156 20.57 -10.04 -13.43
CA ASP A 156 20.77 -10.21 -14.87
C ASP A 156 20.51 -8.86 -15.57
N GLU A 157 21.54 -8.31 -16.19
CA GLU A 157 21.46 -7.04 -16.93
C GLU A 157 20.46 -7.11 -18.10
N GLY A 158 20.31 -8.27 -18.71
CA GLY A 158 19.37 -8.49 -19.83
C GLY A 158 17.89 -8.33 -19.42
N LYS A 159 17.58 -8.56 -18.15
CA LYS A 159 16.21 -8.44 -17.61
C LYS A 159 15.88 -7.04 -17.08
N MET A 160 16.88 -6.20 -16.85
CA MET A 160 16.71 -4.91 -16.19
C MET A 160 15.69 -4.02 -16.90
N ILE A 161 15.77 -3.87 -18.21
CA ILE A 161 14.87 -3.01 -18.98
C ILE A 161 13.41 -3.50 -18.91
N SER A 162 13.21 -4.82 -18.99
CA SER A 162 11.85 -5.40 -18.87
C SER A 162 11.28 -5.23 -17.48
N ASP A 163 12.08 -5.41 -16.44
CA ASP A 163 11.68 -5.25 -15.06
C ASP A 163 11.29 -3.79 -14.74
N PHE A 164 12.09 -2.83 -15.23
CA PHE A 164 11.77 -1.41 -15.06
C PHE A 164 10.51 -0.99 -15.80
N LYS A 165 10.20 -1.57 -16.96
CA LYS A 165 8.92 -1.35 -17.65
C LYS A 165 7.75 -1.85 -16.81
N ILE A 166 7.85 -3.05 -16.23
CA ILE A 166 6.82 -3.60 -15.34
C ILE A 166 6.65 -2.73 -14.09
N LEU A 167 7.75 -2.29 -13.47
CA LEU A 167 7.71 -1.39 -12.32
C LEU A 167 7.01 -0.07 -12.64
N LYS A 168 7.40 0.56 -13.75
CA LYS A 168 6.78 1.82 -14.20
C LYS A 168 5.28 1.64 -14.40
N GLU A 169 4.85 0.58 -15.08
CA GLU A 169 3.44 0.27 -15.26
C GLU A 169 2.73 0.02 -13.92
N GLY A 170 3.40 -0.62 -12.96
CA GLY A 170 2.87 -0.82 -11.61
C GLY A 170 2.57 0.49 -10.88
N PHE A 171 3.45 1.50 -11.00
CA PHE A 171 3.21 2.83 -10.45
C PHE A 171 2.09 3.56 -11.20
N GLU A 172 2.07 3.52 -12.52
CA GLU A 172 1.00 4.11 -13.34
C GLU A 172 -0.38 3.51 -12.99
N LEU A 173 -0.46 2.19 -12.81
CA LEU A 173 -1.69 1.52 -12.39
C LEU A 173 -2.10 1.94 -10.97
N LEU A 174 -1.15 2.17 -10.06
CA LEU A 174 -1.43 2.61 -8.70
C LEU A 174 -2.03 4.03 -8.67
N GLU A 175 -1.58 4.94 -9.54
CA GLU A 175 -2.12 6.30 -9.65
C GLU A 175 -3.60 6.33 -10.06
N TYR A 176 -4.07 5.31 -10.79
CA TYR A 176 -5.48 5.16 -11.20
C TYR A 176 -6.29 4.25 -10.29
N ASP A 177 -5.71 3.74 -9.24
CA ASP A 177 -6.37 2.85 -8.27
C ASP A 177 -6.27 3.49 -6.87
N TYR A 178 -6.24 2.71 -5.82
CA TYR A 178 -6.14 3.15 -4.43
C TYR A 178 -5.14 2.30 -3.66
N LEU A 179 -4.60 2.83 -2.58
CA LEU A 179 -3.76 2.08 -1.64
C LEU A 179 -4.50 1.89 -0.31
N GLY A 180 -4.57 0.63 0.16
CA GLY A 180 -5.27 0.29 1.40
C GLY A 180 -6.70 -0.18 1.20
N GLY A 181 -7.55 0.08 2.19
CA GLY A 181 -8.95 -0.34 2.21
C GLY A 181 -9.93 0.73 1.73
N ASN A 182 -11.17 0.32 1.47
CA ASN A 182 -12.31 1.20 1.13
C ASN A 182 -12.15 2.05 -0.15
N GLY A 183 -11.31 1.66 -1.09
CA GLY A 183 -11.03 2.43 -2.31
C GLY A 183 -12.28 2.80 -3.12
N SER A 184 -13.24 1.88 -3.27
CA SER A 184 -14.52 2.17 -3.96
C SER A 184 -15.40 3.23 -3.28
N ARG A 185 -14.98 3.72 -2.10
CA ARG A 185 -15.69 4.75 -1.30
C ARG A 185 -14.89 6.05 -1.19
N GLY A 186 -13.93 6.26 -2.08
CA GLY A 186 -13.12 7.46 -2.14
C GLY A 186 -12.00 7.50 -1.09
N TYR A 187 -11.37 6.35 -0.81
CA TYR A 187 -10.16 6.23 -0.01
C TYR A 187 -8.97 5.85 -0.90
N GLY A 188 -7.75 6.30 -0.53
CA GLY A 188 -6.49 5.88 -1.16
C GLY A 188 -5.82 6.85 -2.08
#